data_570653ea8d47acd0f2ac0b50120b4782
#
_entry.id   570653ea8d47acd0f2ac0b50120b4782
#
_cell.length_a   1.000
_cell.length_b   1.000
_cell.length_c   1.000
_cell.angle_alpha   90.00
_cell.angle_beta   90.00
_cell.angle_gamma   90.00
#
_symmetry.space_group_name_H-M   'P 1'
#
loop_
_entity.id
_entity.type
_entity.pdbx_description
1 polymer ?
#
loop_
_entity_poly.entity_id
_entity_poly.type
_entity_poly.pdbx_seq_one_letter_code
_entity_poly.pdbx_strand_id
1 'polypeptide(L)'
;DAGHPLPSDALISLPAGQPLDEEIKGKLADRIGSWIIDHDREKRLSFSLAYPFVRRPLAQDAIQLTAAQNAGIGVLVFVPGADLPVMTLNQIKMVLQIAAAYGEPLDKDRIKEIIPTIAGALVCRGIARKVAGFVPALGWLVKGGMGYLGTLAIGEAALTYFEQGGSIAGVAGMLSQAGNAASDAGKREPGAADT
;
A
#
# COMPACT_ATOMS: atom_id res chain seq x y z
N ASP A 1 23.43 9.11 36.57
CA ASP A 1 22.55 8.65 35.47
C ASP A 1 22.78 7.17 35.30
N ALA A 2 21.85 6.38 35.85
CA ALA A 2 21.87 4.94 35.68
C ALA A 2 21.58 4.63 34.21
N GLY A 3 22.62 4.33 33.44
CA GLY A 3 22.51 3.96 32.06
C GLY A 3 21.66 2.72 31.90
N HIS A 4 20.38 2.90 31.57
CA HIS A 4 19.60 1.80 31.05
C HIS A 4 20.23 1.44 29.70
N PRO A 5 20.62 0.17 29.49
CA PRO A 5 21.12 -0.24 28.20
C PRO A 5 20.05 0.03 27.15
N LEU A 6 20.44 0.73 26.09
CA LEU A 6 19.55 0.94 24.95
C LEU A 6 19.13 -0.44 24.40
N PRO A 7 17.86 -0.64 24.10
CA PRO A 7 17.41 -1.86 23.43
C PRO A 7 18.23 -2.11 22.17
N SER A 8 18.58 -3.35 21.88
CA SER A 8 19.41 -3.68 20.72
C SER A 8 18.79 -3.28 19.39
N ASP A 9 17.46 -3.23 19.32
CA ASP A 9 16.67 -2.78 18.18
C ASP A 9 16.64 -1.25 17.99
N ALA A 10 16.96 -0.49 19.05
CA ALA A 10 17.18 0.96 18.98
C ALA A 10 18.59 1.33 18.50
N LEU A 11 19.51 0.34 18.38
CA LEU A 11 20.86 0.57 17.92
C LEU A 11 20.95 0.48 16.40
N ILE A 12 21.32 1.57 15.76
CA ILE A 12 21.56 1.63 14.32
C ILE A 12 23.06 1.63 14.10
N SER A 13 23.58 0.53 13.55
CA SER A 13 24.99 0.43 13.20
C SER A 13 25.25 1.23 11.92
N LEU A 14 26.14 2.20 12.00
CA LEU A 14 26.66 2.91 10.84
C LEU A 14 27.97 2.25 10.39
N PRO A 15 28.22 2.18 9.06
CA PRO A 15 29.51 1.69 8.56
C PRO A 15 30.64 2.58 9.07
N ALA A 16 31.65 1.98 9.70
CA ALA A 16 32.77 2.72 10.23
C ALA A 16 33.58 3.38 9.10
N GLY A 17 33.86 4.67 9.24
CA GLY A 17 34.70 5.42 8.30
C GLY A 17 34.04 5.86 7.01
N GLN A 18 32.74 5.64 6.82
CA GLN A 18 32.02 6.19 5.66
C GLN A 18 31.39 7.54 6.02
N PRO A 19 31.46 8.54 5.11
CA PRO A 19 30.73 9.79 5.31
C PRO A 19 29.21 9.53 5.30
N LEU A 20 28.46 10.27 6.11
CA LEU A 20 27.00 10.27 6.07
C LEU A 20 26.52 10.96 4.80
N ASP A 21 26.52 10.24 3.69
CA ASP A 21 25.92 10.71 2.44
C ASP A 21 24.38 10.70 2.50
N GLU A 22 23.73 11.24 1.49
CA GLU A 22 22.26 11.36 1.46
C GLU A 22 21.57 9.98 1.41
N GLU A 23 22.21 8.96 0.83
CA GLU A 23 21.67 7.60 0.80
C GLU A 23 21.69 6.97 2.21
N ILE A 24 22.78 7.12 2.93
CA ILE A 24 22.91 6.61 4.31
C ILE A 24 21.95 7.35 5.23
N LYS A 25 21.84 8.69 5.09
CA LYS A 25 20.86 9.48 5.85
C LYS A 25 19.42 9.04 5.59
N GLY A 26 19.07 8.76 4.32
CA GLY A 26 17.77 8.25 3.96
C GLY A 26 17.45 6.90 4.62
N LYS A 27 18.37 5.94 4.52
CA LYS A 27 18.24 4.62 5.19
C LYS A 27 18.12 4.74 6.71
N LEU A 28 18.86 5.66 7.31
CA LEU A 28 18.81 5.93 8.74
C LEU A 28 17.45 6.52 9.14
N ALA A 29 16.96 7.50 8.38
CA ALA A 29 15.66 8.11 8.59
C ALA A 29 14.52 7.08 8.49
N ASP A 30 14.54 6.21 7.49
CA ASP A 30 13.56 5.13 7.33
C ASP A 30 13.61 4.15 8.51
N ARG A 31 14.78 3.77 9.00
CA ARG A 31 14.91 2.89 10.17
C ARG A 31 14.41 3.54 11.45
N ILE A 32 14.74 4.81 11.68
CA ILE A 32 14.22 5.57 12.82
C ILE A 32 12.69 5.69 12.73
N GLY A 33 12.18 6.01 11.55
CA GLY A 33 10.74 6.10 11.30
C GLY A 33 10.02 4.78 11.59
N SER A 34 10.55 3.66 11.10
CA SER A 34 10.00 2.32 11.34
C SER A 34 10.03 1.98 12.84
N TRP A 35 11.13 2.27 13.52
CA TRP A 35 11.24 2.05 14.96
C TRP A 35 10.18 2.86 15.74
N ILE A 36 9.97 4.13 15.41
CA ILE A 36 8.93 4.98 16.03
C ILE A 36 7.54 4.35 15.84
N ILE A 37 7.23 3.86 14.65
CA ILE A 37 5.93 3.28 14.32
C ILE A 37 5.67 2.00 15.11
N ASP A 38 6.70 1.18 15.31
CA ASP A 38 6.59 -0.07 16.04
C ASP A 38 6.41 0.15 17.55
N HIS A 39 7.08 1.17 18.11
CA HIS A 39 7.12 1.42 19.56
C HIS A 39 6.03 2.37 20.05
N ASP A 40 5.54 3.31 19.25
CA ASP A 40 4.49 4.25 19.64
C ASP A 40 3.31 4.23 18.66
N ARG A 41 2.58 3.12 18.67
CA ARG A 41 1.46 2.88 17.76
C ARG A 41 0.31 3.88 17.90
N GLU A 42 0.11 4.43 19.09
CA GLU A 42 -0.99 5.37 19.34
C GLU A 42 -0.71 6.75 18.71
N LYS A 43 0.57 7.18 18.69
CA LYS A 43 0.96 8.51 18.21
C LYS A 43 1.56 8.52 16.81
N ARG A 44 1.64 7.35 16.15
CA ARG A 44 2.31 7.22 14.85
C ARG A 44 1.85 8.22 13.78
N LEU A 45 0.53 8.55 13.75
CA LEU A 45 0.01 9.56 12.84
C LEU A 45 0.50 10.98 13.22
N SER A 46 0.52 11.30 14.51
CA SER A 46 1.05 12.58 14.97
C SER A 46 2.53 12.73 14.63
N PHE A 47 3.31 11.66 14.75
CA PHE A 47 4.71 11.65 14.34
C PHE A 47 4.88 11.84 12.84
N SER A 48 4.06 11.22 11.99
CA SER A 48 4.16 11.40 10.53
C SER A 48 3.80 12.82 10.09
N LEU A 49 2.88 13.48 10.80
CA LEU A 49 2.54 14.88 10.55
C LEU A 49 3.65 15.84 11.01
N ALA A 50 4.30 15.55 12.14
CA ALA A 50 5.38 16.36 12.69
C ALA A 50 6.73 16.14 11.98
N TYR A 51 7.02 14.90 11.55
CA TYR A 51 8.30 14.50 11.00
C TYR A 51 8.13 13.81 9.64
N PRO A 52 8.49 14.48 8.53
CA PRO A 52 8.29 13.95 7.17
C PRO A 52 8.90 12.58 6.93
N PHE A 53 10.04 12.25 7.57
CA PHE A 53 10.70 10.95 7.42
C PHE A 53 9.90 9.77 8.00
N VAL A 54 8.88 10.03 8.83
CA VAL A 54 7.99 8.99 9.40
C VAL A 54 6.85 8.63 8.44
N ARG A 55 6.55 9.49 7.45
CA ARG A 55 5.41 9.31 6.52
C ARG A 55 5.51 8.04 5.71
N ARG A 56 6.65 7.83 5.06
CA ARG A 56 6.88 6.66 4.21
C ARG A 56 6.85 5.36 5.01
N PRO A 57 7.59 5.19 6.13
CA PRO A 57 7.48 4.01 6.98
C PRO A 57 6.05 3.74 7.47
N LEU A 58 5.28 4.77 7.87
CA LEU A 58 3.89 4.60 8.29
C LEU A 58 2.99 4.12 7.14
N ALA A 59 3.17 4.66 5.94
CA ALA A 59 2.43 4.22 4.77
C ALA A 59 2.78 2.77 4.40
N GLN A 60 4.05 2.39 4.46
CA GLN A 60 4.50 1.02 4.19
C GLN A 60 3.96 0.02 5.22
N ASP A 61 3.91 0.35 6.50
CA ASP A 61 3.25 -0.47 7.52
C ASP A 61 1.77 -0.72 7.18
N ALA A 62 1.03 0.33 6.81
CA ALA A 62 -0.36 0.21 6.40
C ALA A 62 -0.53 -0.67 5.15
N ILE A 63 0.37 -0.57 4.17
CA ILE A 63 0.38 -1.38 2.95
C ILE A 63 0.62 -2.85 3.27
N GLN A 64 1.66 -3.16 4.03
CA GLN A 64 2.04 -4.53 4.38
C GLN A 64 0.95 -5.22 5.21
N LEU A 65 0.43 -4.52 6.22
CA LEU A 65 -0.65 -5.03 7.05
C LEU A 65 -1.90 -5.35 6.22
N THR A 66 -2.32 -4.43 5.34
CA THR A 66 -3.50 -4.63 4.50
C THR A 66 -3.29 -5.73 3.47
N ALA A 67 -2.10 -5.82 2.89
CA ALA A 67 -1.76 -6.88 1.95
C ALA A 67 -1.83 -8.25 2.62
N ALA A 68 -1.29 -8.40 3.83
CA ALA A 68 -1.38 -9.63 4.61
C ALA A 68 -2.83 -9.99 4.97
N GLN A 69 -3.64 -9.01 5.39
CA GLN A 69 -5.07 -9.22 5.65
C GLN A 69 -5.82 -9.70 4.41
N ASN A 70 -5.59 -9.08 3.26
CA ASN A 70 -6.24 -9.45 2.01
C ASN A 70 -5.76 -10.80 1.46
N ALA A 71 -4.51 -11.18 1.72
CA ALA A 71 -4.03 -12.53 1.46
C ALA A 71 -4.82 -13.57 2.28
N GLY A 72 -4.99 -13.32 3.58
CA GLY A 72 -5.79 -14.18 4.47
C GLY A 72 -7.24 -14.30 4.02
N ILE A 73 -7.89 -13.19 3.65
CA ILE A 73 -9.27 -13.19 3.11
C ILE A 73 -9.34 -14.05 1.84
N GLY A 74 -8.40 -13.88 0.91
CA GLY A 74 -8.36 -14.66 -0.33
C GLY A 74 -8.22 -16.17 -0.10
N VAL A 75 -7.54 -16.58 0.97
CA VAL A 75 -7.41 -17.99 1.37
C VAL A 75 -8.68 -18.51 2.05
N LEU A 76 -9.28 -17.72 2.94
CA LEU A 76 -10.38 -18.18 3.83
C LEU A 76 -11.75 -18.13 3.17
N VAL A 77 -11.97 -17.27 2.18
CA VAL A 77 -13.27 -17.12 1.52
C VAL A 77 -13.40 -18.07 0.34
N PHE A 78 -14.15 -19.16 0.54
CA PHE A 78 -14.36 -20.21 -0.47
C PHE A 78 -15.37 -19.84 -1.56
N VAL A 79 -16.27 -18.86 -1.28
CA VAL A 79 -17.29 -18.44 -2.26
C VAL A 79 -16.68 -17.47 -3.27
N PRO A 80 -16.68 -17.79 -4.58
CA PRO A 80 -16.09 -16.92 -5.59
C PRO A 80 -16.75 -15.53 -5.62
N GLY A 81 -15.97 -14.49 -5.41
CA GLY A 81 -16.42 -13.10 -5.46
C GLY A 81 -16.94 -12.51 -4.14
N ALA A 82 -17.18 -13.32 -3.09
CA ALA A 82 -17.56 -12.82 -1.77
C ALA A 82 -16.41 -12.14 -1.03
N ASP A 83 -15.18 -12.41 -1.42
CA ASP A 83 -13.94 -11.78 -0.94
C ASP A 83 -13.78 -10.33 -1.43
N LEU A 84 -14.30 -10.00 -2.61
CA LEU A 84 -14.07 -8.70 -3.26
C LEU A 84 -14.54 -7.49 -2.45
N PRO A 85 -15.75 -7.45 -1.89
CA PRO A 85 -16.20 -6.29 -1.12
C PRO A 85 -15.30 -6.01 0.10
N VAL A 86 -14.89 -7.06 0.80
CA VAL A 86 -14.05 -6.93 2.00
C VAL A 86 -12.65 -6.47 1.63
N MET A 87 -12.03 -7.07 0.62
CA MET A 87 -10.72 -6.65 0.12
C MET A 87 -10.74 -5.20 -0.38
N THR A 88 -11.82 -4.81 -1.08
CA THR A 88 -11.97 -3.44 -1.56
C THR A 88 -12.07 -2.44 -0.41
N LEU A 89 -12.85 -2.74 0.63
CA LEU A 89 -12.94 -1.89 1.83
C LEU A 89 -11.60 -1.76 2.53
N ASN A 90 -10.83 -2.84 2.66
CA ASN A 90 -9.49 -2.80 3.24
C ASN A 90 -8.55 -1.92 2.41
N GLN A 91 -8.61 -2.02 1.08
CA GLN A 91 -7.80 -1.18 0.18
C GLN A 91 -8.18 0.30 0.25
N ILE A 92 -9.47 0.62 0.34
CA ILE A 92 -9.93 2.01 0.57
C ILE A 92 -9.37 2.53 1.88
N LYS A 93 -9.52 1.77 2.97
CA LYS A 93 -8.99 2.14 4.28
C LYS A 93 -7.48 2.37 4.24
N MET A 94 -6.73 1.52 3.57
CA MET A 94 -5.28 1.67 3.37
C MET A 94 -4.94 2.97 2.64
N VAL A 95 -5.62 3.28 1.53
CA VAL A 95 -5.39 4.53 0.77
C VAL A 95 -5.68 5.76 1.64
N LEU A 96 -6.74 5.73 2.45
CA LEU A 96 -7.06 6.82 3.37
C LEU A 96 -6.01 6.94 4.50
N GLN A 97 -5.46 5.83 4.99
CA GLN A 97 -4.37 5.86 5.98
C GLN A 97 -3.10 6.47 5.40
N ILE A 98 -2.75 6.12 4.16
CA ILE A 98 -1.62 6.73 3.45
C ILE A 98 -1.86 8.24 3.28
N ALA A 99 -3.03 8.64 2.79
CA ALA A 99 -3.39 10.05 2.65
C ALA A 99 -3.26 10.82 3.98
N ALA A 100 -3.76 10.25 5.09
CA ALA A 100 -3.63 10.84 6.42
C ALA A 100 -2.16 11.00 6.86
N ALA A 101 -1.32 10.00 6.57
CA ALA A 101 0.11 10.06 6.89
C ALA A 101 0.83 11.20 6.15
N TYR A 102 0.34 11.57 4.97
CA TYR A 102 0.85 12.71 4.17
C TYR A 102 0.16 14.04 4.47
N GLY A 103 -0.76 14.07 5.45
CA GLY A 103 -1.40 15.30 5.92
C GLY A 103 -2.62 15.72 5.10
N GLU A 104 -3.15 14.85 4.25
CA GLU A 104 -4.40 15.13 3.53
C GLU A 104 -5.58 15.23 4.51
N PRO A 105 -6.41 16.28 4.39
CA PRO A 105 -7.55 16.45 5.28
C PRO A 105 -8.62 15.39 4.99
N LEU A 106 -8.88 14.56 5.98
CA LEU A 106 -9.90 13.51 5.95
C LEU A 106 -11.16 13.97 6.69
N ASP A 107 -11.83 15.02 6.23
CA ASP A 107 -13.12 15.39 6.78
C ASP A 107 -14.22 14.42 6.32
N LYS A 108 -15.28 14.26 7.14
CA LYS A 108 -16.31 13.25 6.94
C LYS A 108 -17.08 13.41 5.63
N ASP A 109 -17.29 14.65 5.19
CA ASP A 109 -18.10 14.90 4.00
C ASP A 109 -17.28 14.64 2.74
N ARG A 110 -16.01 15.02 2.75
CA ARG A 110 -15.05 14.71 1.68
C ARG A 110 -14.80 13.21 1.53
N ILE A 111 -14.69 12.49 2.65
CA ILE A 111 -14.56 11.02 2.64
C ILE A 111 -15.79 10.36 2.00
N LYS A 112 -17.01 10.79 2.34
CA LYS A 112 -18.25 10.25 1.75
C LYS A 112 -18.33 10.47 0.24
N GLU A 113 -17.83 11.60 -0.25
CA GLU A 113 -17.79 11.93 -1.68
C GLU A 113 -16.76 11.09 -2.44
N ILE A 114 -15.59 10.86 -1.86
CA ILE A 114 -14.45 10.24 -2.53
C ILE A 114 -14.47 8.71 -2.44
N ILE A 115 -14.98 8.13 -1.34
CA ILE A 115 -15.03 6.66 -1.16
C ILE A 115 -15.72 5.95 -2.34
N PRO A 116 -16.89 6.36 -2.83
CA PRO A 116 -17.53 5.69 -3.97
C PRO A 116 -16.67 5.71 -5.24
N THR A 117 -15.95 6.80 -5.46
CA THR A 117 -15.09 6.96 -6.64
C THR A 117 -13.86 6.04 -6.55
N ILE A 118 -13.19 5.99 -5.39
CA ILE A 118 -12.08 5.05 -5.15
C ILE A 118 -12.58 3.61 -5.23
N ALA A 119 -13.70 3.29 -4.60
CA ALA A 119 -14.29 1.97 -4.63
C ALA A 119 -14.60 1.52 -6.07
N GLY A 120 -15.21 2.39 -6.87
CA GLY A 120 -15.50 2.13 -8.28
C GLY A 120 -14.24 1.82 -9.08
N ALA A 121 -13.18 2.61 -8.93
CA ALA A 121 -11.90 2.39 -9.60
C ALA A 121 -11.25 1.04 -9.21
N LEU A 122 -11.31 0.67 -7.93
CA LEU A 122 -10.75 -0.59 -7.42
C LEU A 122 -11.57 -1.81 -7.88
N VAL A 123 -12.89 -1.71 -7.90
CA VAL A 123 -13.78 -2.79 -8.37
C VAL A 123 -13.58 -3.02 -9.87
N CYS A 124 -13.55 -1.98 -10.70
CA CYS A 124 -13.28 -2.10 -12.12
C CYS A 124 -11.94 -2.80 -12.41
N ARG A 125 -10.91 -2.45 -11.65
CA ARG A 125 -9.59 -3.11 -11.73
C ARG A 125 -9.64 -4.59 -11.33
N GLY A 126 -10.44 -4.93 -10.31
CA GLY A 126 -10.66 -6.32 -9.87
C GLY A 126 -11.36 -7.17 -10.94
N ILE A 127 -12.34 -6.62 -11.62
CA ILE A 127 -13.08 -7.28 -12.71
C ILE A 127 -12.17 -7.50 -13.93
N ALA A 128 -11.44 -6.48 -14.35
CA ALA A 128 -10.50 -6.59 -15.48
C ALA A 128 -9.46 -7.69 -15.27
N ARG A 129 -8.97 -7.86 -14.03
CA ARG A 129 -8.03 -8.93 -13.66
C ARG A 129 -8.66 -10.33 -13.68
N LYS A 130 -9.94 -10.47 -13.34
CA LYS A 130 -10.67 -11.76 -13.39
C LYS A 130 -10.89 -12.25 -14.81
N VAL A 131 -11.12 -11.35 -15.75
CA VAL A 131 -11.28 -11.70 -17.16
C VAL A 131 -9.97 -12.19 -17.78
N ALA A 132 -8.83 -11.67 -17.31
CA ALA A 132 -7.50 -12.04 -17.81
C ALA A 132 -6.91 -13.33 -17.21
N GLY A 133 -7.47 -13.86 -16.11
CA GLY A 133 -6.84 -14.91 -15.31
C GLY A 133 -7.71 -16.09 -14.94
N PHE A 134 -8.40 -16.72 -15.90
CA PHE A 134 -9.13 -17.97 -15.63
C PHE A 134 -8.18 -19.16 -15.72
N VAL A 135 -7.39 -19.43 -14.65
CA VAL A 135 -6.61 -20.67 -14.50
C VAL A 135 -7.20 -21.50 -13.36
N PRO A 136 -7.89 -22.62 -13.66
CA PRO A 136 -8.66 -23.39 -12.68
C PRO A 136 -7.83 -24.20 -11.67
N ALA A 137 -6.53 -24.39 -11.87
CA ALA A 137 -5.80 -25.50 -11.25
C ALA A 137 -5.01 -25.22 -9.94
N LEU A 138 -4.89 -23.97 -9.48
CA LEU A 138 -4.13 -23.62 -8.27
C LEU A 138 -4.93 -22.75 -7.28
N GLY A 139 -6.20 -23.00 -7.16
CA GLY A 139 -7.29 -22.24 -6.55
C GLY A 139 -6.99 -21.31 -5.39
N TRP A 140 -6.55 -21.78 -4.24
CA TRP A 140 -6.48 -20.99 -3.00
C TRP A 140 -5.16 -20.24 -2.81
N LEU A 141 -4.04 -20.85 -3.21
CA LEU A 141 -2.71 -20.21 -3.08
C LEU A 141 -2.57 -19.02 -4.05
N VAL A 142 -3.12 -19.19 -5.25
CA VAL A 142 -3.18 -18.11 -6.27
C VAL A 142 -4.09 -16.98 -5.81
N LYS A 143 -5.25 -17.28 -5.20
CA LYS A 143 -6.16 -16.25 -4.66
C LYS A 143 -5.51 -15.42 -3.55
N GLY A 144 -4.84 -16.06 -2.58
CA GLY A 144 -4.11 -15.38 -1.51
C GLY A 144 -2.97 -14.52 -2.07
N GLY A 145 -2.19 -15.07 -2.99
CA GLY A 145 -1.11 -14.36 -3.68
C GLY A 145 -1.61 -13.17 -4.49
N MET A 146 -2.73 -13.31 -5.21
CA MET A 146 -3.35 -12.20 -5.96
C MET A 146 -3.91 -11.11 -5.03
N GLY A 147 -4.49 -11.48 -3.89
CA GLY A 147 -4.94 -10.54 -2.87
C GLY A 147 -3.78 -9.74 -2.29
N TYR A 148 -2.69 -10.41 -1.97
CA TYR A 148 -1.47 -9.79 -1.46
C TYR A 148 -0.83 -8.85 -2.48
N LEU A 149 -0.41 -9.36 -3.63
CA LEU A 149 0.28 -8.60 -4.67
C LEU A 149 -0.58 -7.46 -5.24
N GLY A 150 -1.89 -7.71 -5.39
CA GLY A 150 -2.82 -6.67 -5.84
C GLY A 150 -2.93 -5.53 -4.85
N THR A 151 -2.90 -5.81 -3.55
CA THR A 151 -2.95 -4.79 -2.50
C THR A 151 -1.63 -4.04 -2.40
N LEU A 152 -0.48 -4.73 -2.49
CA LEU A 152 0.83 -4.08 -2.58
C LEU A 152 0.88 -3.08 -3.75
N ALA A 153 0.49 -3.51 -4.95
CA ALA A 153 0.54 -2.65 -6.13
C ALA A 153 -0.34 -1.40 -6.00
N ILE A 154 -1.52 -1.50 -5.36
CA ILE A 154 -2.38 -0.37 -5.09
C ILE A 154 -1.76 0.55 -4.04
N GLY A 155 -1.22 -0.02 -2.98
CA GLY A 155 -0.59 0.72 -1.90
C GLY A 155 0.65 1.49 -2.36
N GLU A 156 1.55 0.86 -3.09
CA GLU A 156 2.74 1.51 -3.63
C GLU A 156 2.41 2.61 -4.65
N ALA A 157 1.39 2.40 -5.49
CA ALA A 157 0.92 3.43 -6.39
C ALA A 157 0.35 4.64 -5.64
N ALA A 158 -0.43 4.40 -4.59
CA ALA A 158 -0.97 5.48 -3.74
C ALA A 158 0.16 6.19 -2.97
N LEU A 159 1.10 5.46 -2.41
CA LEU A 159 2.27 6.01 -1.72
C LEU A 159 3.05 6.94 -2.64
N THR A 160 3.46 6.47 -3.80
CA THR A 160 4.19 7.27 -4.81
C THR A 160 3.40 8.53 -5.21
N TYR A 161 2.09 8.40 -5.38
CA TYR A 161 1.23 9.52 -5.72
C TYR A 161 1.22 10.61 -4.64
N PHE A 162 1.09 10.24 -3.36
CA PHE A 162 1.12 11.19 -2.26
C PHE A 162 2.52 11.75 -1.98
N GLU A 163 3.58 10.98 -2.20
CA GLU A 163 4.97 11.47 -2.15
C GLU A 163 5.23 12.59 -3.16
N GLN A 164 4.58 12.55 -4.31
CA GLN A 164 4.66 13.58 -5.35
C GLN A 164 3.71 14.77 -5.11
N GLY A 165 3.09 14.86 -3.94
CA GLY A 165 2.16 15.93 -3.60
C GLY A 165 0.75 15.74 -4.19
N GLY A 166 0.38 14.52 -4.54
CA GLY A 166 -0.97 14.19 -4.98
C GLY A 166 -2.01 14.37 -3.87
N SER A 167 -3.24 14.71 -4.23
CA SER A 167 -4.36 14.91 -3.31
C SER A 167 -5.29 13.70 -3.26
N ILE A 168 -6.04 13.54 -2.17
CA ILE A 168 -7.03 12.47 -2.04
C ILE A 168 -8.10 12.52 -3.16
N ALA A 169 -8.44 13.71 -3.66
CA ALA A 169 -9.40 13.86 -4.75
C ALA A 169 -8.88 13.30 -6.09
N GLY A 170 -7.58 13.35 -6.33
CA GLY A 170 -6.97 12.85 -7.57
C GLY A 170 -6.62 11.37 -7.54
N VAL A 171 -6.54 10.75 -6.35
CA VAL A 171 -6.12 9.34 -6.22
C VAL A 171 -7.04 8.37 -6.95
N ALA A 172 -8.33 8.64 -7.00
CA ALA A 172 -9.28 7.80 -7.73
C ALA A 172 -9.01 7.79 -9.25
N GLY A 173 -8.70 8.96 -9.81
CA GLY A 173 -8.30 9.09 -11.22
C GLY A 173 -7.01 8.33 -11.52
N MET A 174 -6.01 8.46 -10.67
CA MET A 174 -4.75 7.72 -10.77
C MET A 174 -4.96 6.20 -10.73
N LEU A 175 -5.74 5.70 -9.78
CA LEU A 175 -6.05 4.28 -9.65
C LEU A 175 -6.83 3.75 -10.88
N SER A 176 -7.74 4.55 -11.43
CA SER A 176 -8.49 4.21 -12.64
C SER A 176 -7.56 4.10 -13.86
N GLN A 177 -6.67 5.06 -14.08
CA GLN A 177 -5.71 5.06 -15.18
C GLN A 177 -4.75 3.87 -15.10
N ALA A 178 -4.22 3.58 -13.91
CA ALA A 178 -3.37 2.41 -13.68
C ALA A 178 -4.10 1.09 -13.96
N GLY A 179 -5.41 1.03 -13.69
CA GLY A 179 -6.26 -0.12 -14.01
C GLY A 179 -6.43 -0.32 -15.51
N ASN A 180 -6.68 0.75 -16.24
CA ASN A 180 -6.87 0.73 -17.69
C ASN A 180 -5.56 0.35 -18.42
N ALA A 181 -4.43 0.93 -18.01
CA ALA A 181 -3.12 0.59 -18.56
C ALA A 181 -2.76 -0.90 -18.37
N ALA A 182 -3.06 -1.47 -17.20
CA ALA A 182 -2.84 -2.89 -16.95
C ALA A 182 -3.77 -3.79 -17.79
N SER A 183 -5.02 -3.36 -18.05
CA SER A 183 -5.96 -4.07 -18.92
C SER A 183 -5.51 -4.07 -20.38
N ASP A 184 -5.01 -2.93 -20.86
CA ASP A 184 -4.55 -2.79 -22.25
C ASP A 184 -3.23 -3.54 -22.50
N ALA A 185 -2.34 -3.60 -21.50
CA ALA A 185 -1.14 -4.42 -21.56
C ALA A 185 -1.47 -5.92 -21.66
N GLY A 186 -2.49 -6.39 -20.93
CA GLY A 186 -2.96 -7.78 -21.01
C GLY A 186 -3.65 -8.14 -22.34
N LYS A 187 -4.13 -7.15 -23.10
CA LYS A 187 -4.72 -7.37 -24.43
C LYS A 187 -3.69 -7.40 -25.57
N ARG A 188 -2.46 -6.94 -25.28
CA ARG A 188 -1.35 -6.90 -26.25
C ARG A 188 -0.42 -8.11 -26.16
N GLU A 189 -0.90 -9.28 -25.76
CA GLU A 189 -0.15 -10.50 -25.98
C GLU A 189 0.05 -10.68 -27.48
N PRO A 190 1.28 -11.00 -27.95
CA PRO A 190 1.57 -11.15 -29.35
C PRO A 190 0.78 -12.34 -29.89
N GLY A 191 -0.28 -12.04 -30.65
CA GLY A 191 -0.85 -12.99 -31.55
C GLY A 191 0.22 -13.48 -32.51
N ALA A 192 0.35 -14.80 -32.58
CA ALA A 192 0.85 -15.56 -33.70
C ALA A 192 2.10 -14.99 -34.42
N ALA A 193 3.23 -15.52 -34.11
CA ALA A 193 4.24 -15.72 -35.14
C ALA A 193 3.65 -16.81 -36.09
N ASP A 194 2.98 -16.35 -37.13
CA ASP A 194 2.70 -17.15 -38.33
C ASP A 194 3.98 -17.57 -38.98
N THR A 195 3.99 -18.83 -39.40
CA THR A 195 4.88 -19.58 -40.29
C THR A 195 6.23 -20.01 -39.79
#